data_f064ae706245175b55ab8a715939869d
#
_entry.id   f064ae706245175b55ab8a715939869d
#
_cell.length_a   1.000
_cell.length_b   1.000
_cell.length_c   1.000
_cell.angle_alpha   90.00
_cell.angle_beta   90.00
_cell.angle_gamma   90.00
#
_symmetry.space_group_name_H-M   'P 1'
#
loop_
_entity.id
_entity.type
_entity.pdbx_description
1 polymer ?
#
loop_
_entity_poly.entity_id
_entity_poly.type
_entity_poly.pdbx_seq_one_letter_code
_entity_poly.pdbx_strand_id
1 'polypeptide(L)'
;MLKSLAHPAPATTPFVEVRYSKLLEQPIVVKGQLEYHEDGTLVRAVNEPFKERTEIKGDSVSVDRVGRAPRKFSLKRAPELRSMLGGFAAVLGGGRGNLDQDFNVAATGTTEQWKLALTPKSAQVGKYVRDIVIQGSQGEPRCIVVTQPDDEASIMLVGAAAETKLTAPVARDWLSGFCDSQAAPNLPSSPKSKG
;
A
#
# COMPACT_ATOMS: atom_id res chain seq x y z
N MET A 1 -8.75 -16.52 -7.55
CA MET A 1 -8.74 -15.09 -7.23
C MET A 1 -7.31 -14.58 -6.99
N LEU A 2 -6.56 -15.00 -5.98
CA LEU A 2 -5.18 -14.51 -5.75
C LEU A 2 -4.18 -14.82 -6.89
N LYS A 3 -4.32 -15.94 -7.59
CA LYS A 3 -3.46 -16.28 -8.73
C LYS A 3 -3.64 -15.37 -9.95
N SER A 4 -4.79 -14.69 -10.07
CA SER A 4 -5.06 -13.76 -11.17
C SER A 4 -4.60 -12.33 -10.89
N LEU A 5 -4.06 -12.06 -9.69
CA LEU A 5 -3.51 -10.77 -9.29
C LEU A 5 -2.01 -10.66 -9.58
N ALA A 6 -1.40 -11.75 -10.06
CA ALA A 6 0.03 -11.81 -10.34
C ALA A 6 0.39 -10.97 -11.57
N HIS A 7 1.18 -9.95 -11.37
CA HIS A 7 1.94 -9.36 -12.47
C HIS A 7 3.25 -10.15 -12.64
N PRO A 8 3.58 -10.59 -13.86
CA PRO A 8 4.88 -11.21 -14.09
C PRO A 8 5.97 -10.18 -13.79
N ALA A 9 7.00 -10.62 -13.04
CA ALA A 9 8.19 -9.79 -12.86
C ALA A 9 8.97 -9.71 -14.20
N PRO A 10 9.67 -8.59 -14.48
CA PRO A 10 9.71 -7.37 -13.67
C PRO A 10 8.46 -6.50 -13.83
N ALA A 11 8.01 -5.89 -12.75
CA ALA A 11 6.85 -4.99 -12.78
C ALA A 11 7.17 -3.69 -12.05
N THR A 12 6.67 -2.58 -12.59
CA THR A 12 6.76 -1.26 -11.97
C THR A 12 5.37 -0.65 -11.91
N THR A 13 4.97 -0.18 -10.72
CA THR A 13 3.63 0.33 -10.48
C THR A 13 3.71 1.66 -9.75
N PRO A 14 3.10 2.74 -10.26
CA PRO A 14 3.06 4.02 -9.57
C PRO A 14 2.21 3.91 -8.30
N PHE A 15 2.55 4.71 -7.28
CA PHE A 15 1.73 4.85 -6.08
C PHE A 15 1.65 6.29 -5.60
N VAL A 16 0.53 6.59 -4.95
CA VAL A 16 0.33 7.76 -4.09
C VAL A 16 -0.17 7.27 -2.74
N GLU A 17 0.57 7.58 -1.68
CA GLU A 17 0.25 7.19 -0.31
C GLU A 17 -0.08 8.42 0.51
N VAL A 18 -1.20 8.39 1.23
CA VAL A 18 -1.60 9.43 2.18
C VAL A 18 -1.53 8.84 3.58
N ARG A 19 -0.72 9.46 4.44
CA ARG A 19 -0.50 9.05 5.82
C ARG A 19 -1.22 9.97 6.78
N TYR A 20 -2.08 9.38 7.60
CA TYR A 20 -2.86 10.05 8.64
C TYR A 20 -2.28 9.68 10.00
N SER A 21 -1.87 10.68 10.76
CA SER A 21 -1.35 10.52 12.12
C SER A 21 -1.86 11.66 13.01
N LYS A 22 -2.18 11.35 14.25
CA LYS A 22 -2.59 12.35 15.25
C LYS A 22 -1.46 13.35 15.59
N LEU A 23 -0.22 13.01 15.25
CA LEU A 23 0.95 13.86 15.46
C LEU A 23 1.14 14.88 14.34
N LEU A 24 0.37 14.79 13.27
CA LEU A 24 0.48 15.66 12.10
C LEU A 24 -0.69 16.63 12.04
N GLU A 25 -0.41 17.90 11.79
CA GLU A 25 -1.45 18.91 11.52
C GLU A 25 -2.22 18.62 10.23
N GLN A 26 -1.53 18.02 9.25
CA GLN A 26 -2.12 17.63 7.96
C GLN A 26 -1.54 16.28 7.52
N PRO A 27 -2.30 15.50 6.75
CA PRO A 27 -1.82 14.25 6.17
C PRO A 27 -0.59 14.48 5.28
N ILE A 28 0.35 13.54 5.32
CA ILE A 28 1.51 13.56 4.42
C ILE A 28 1.15 12.78 3.16
N VAL A 29 1.32 13.43 2.00
CA VAL A 29 1.17 12.79 0.70
C VAL A 29 2.56 12.41 0.18
N VAL A 30 2.74 11.14 -0.15
CA VAL A 30 3.99 10.57 -0.66
C VAL A 30 3.72 9.96 -2.02
N LYS A 31 4.55 10.25 -3.02
CA LYS A 31 4.42 9.68 -4.36
C LYS A 31 5.69 8.95 -4.78
N GLY A 32 5.51 7.91 -5.58
CA GLY A 32 6.64 7.13 -6.05
C GLY A 32 6.24 5.93 -6.90
N GLN A 33 7.12 4.93 -6.89
CA GLN A 33 6.96 3.70 -7.64
C GLN A 33 7.27 2.49 -6.75
N LEU A 34 6.52 1.42 -6.95
CA LEU A 34 6.80 0.08 -6.46
C LEU A 34 7.41 -0.72 -7.61
N GLU A 35 8.52 -1.39 -7.35
CA GLU A 35 9.17 -2.26 -8.33
C GLU A 35 9.22 -3.68 -7.76
N TYR A 36 8.90 -4.65 -8.58
CA TYR A 36 9.05 -6.07 -8.27
C TYR A 36 9.95 -6.72 -9.31
N HIS A 37 11.07 -7.27 -8.88
CA HIS A 37 12.12 -7.84 -9.74
C HIS A 37 11.98 -9.35 -9.83
N GLU A 38 12.53 -9.96 -10.89
CA GLU A 38 12.52 -11.41 -11.13
C GLU A 38 13.16 -12.21 -10.01
N ASP A 39 14.15 -11.65 -9.32
CA ASP A 39 14.83 -12.27 -8.18
C ASP A 39 14.04 -12.15 -6.85
N GLY A 40 12.80 -11.66 -6.92
CA GLY A 40 11.94 -11.45 -5.75
C GLY A 40 12.26 -10.19 -4.95
N THR A 41 13.14 -9.33 -5.43
CA THR A 41 13.44 -8.04 -4.80
C THR A 41 12.25 -7.09 -4.95
N LEU A 42 11.80 -6.51 -3.84
CA LEU A 42 10.82 -5.44 -3.80
C LEU A 42 11.52 -4.11 -3.57
N VAL A 43 11.15 -3.10 -4.35
CA VAL A 43 11.63 -1.74 -4.17
C VAL A 43 10.45 -0.79 -4.02
N ARG A 44 10.55 0.08 -3.04
CA ARG A 44 9.68 1.25 -2.88
C ARG A 44 10.52 2.50 -3.07
N ALA A 45 10.37 3.14 -4.22
CA ALA A 45 11.06 4.37 -4.57
C ALA A 45 10.10 5.56 -4.36
N VAL A 46 10.38 6.39 -3.35
CA VAL A 46 9.69 7.67 -3.10
C VAL A 46 10.37 8.77 -3.89
N ASN A 47 9.59 9.55 -4.62
CA ASN A 47 10.05 10.68 -5.42
C ASN A 47 9.65 12.03 -4.83
N GLU A 48 8.49 12.08 -4.15
CA GLU A 48 7.92 13.29 -3.53
C GLU A 48 7.34 12.97 -2.15
N PRO A 49 7.45 13.85 -1.14
CA PRO A 49 8.10 15.15 -1.13
C PRO A 49 9.61 15.07 -0.86
N PHE A 50 10.16 13.89 -0.69
CA PHE A 50 11.58 13.60 -0.49
C PHE A 50 11.96 12.40 -1.34
N LYS A 51 13.26 12.20 -1.57
CA LYS A 51 13.75 11.02 -2.29
C LYS A 51 14.21 9.97 -1.30
N GLU A 52 13.60 8.79 -1.38
CA GLU A 52 13.92 7.63 -0.55
C GLU A 52 13.75 6.35 -1.37
N ARG A 53 14.71 5.45 -1.27
CA ARG A 53 14.65 4.12 -1.85
C ARG A 53 14.74 3.08 -0.73
N THR A 54 13.70 2.28 -0.60
CA THR A 54 13.67 1.11 0.27
C THR A 54 13.72 -0.12 -0.61
N GLU A 55 14.73 -0.96 -0.39
CA GLU A 55 14.89 -2.23 -1.10
C GLU A 55 14.79 -3.38 -0.12
N ILE A 56 14.02 -4.39 -0.47
CA ILE A 56 13.78 -5.59 0.32
C ILE A 56 14.16 -6.79 -0.53
N LYS A 57 15.21 -7.50 -0.08
CA LYS A 57 15.68 -8.72 -0.73
C LYS A 57 15.82 -9.84 0.29
N GLY A 58 14.92 -10.83 0.20
CA GLY A 58 14.81 -11.86 1.23
C GLY A 58 14.58 -11.25 2.61
N ASP A 59 15.47 -11.52 3.56
CA ASP A 59 15.41 -10.96 4.92
C ASP A 59 16.18 -9.63 5.08
N SER A 60 16.78 -9.10 4.03
CA SER A 60 17.55 -7.85 4.07
C SER A 60 16.71 -6.66 3.63
N VAL A 61 16.73 -5.59 4.42
CA VAL A 61 16.17 -4.29 4.06
C VAL A 61 17.27 -3.25 4.03
N SER A 62 17.33 -2.49 2.94
CA SER A 62 18.15 -1.28 2.87
C SER A 62 17.25 -0.07 2.63
N VAL A 63 17.52 1.01 3.34
CA VAL A 63 16.82 2.30 3.18
C VAL A 63 17.87 3.35 2.89
N ASP A 64 17.76 3.97 1.74
CA ASP A 64 18.59 5.09 1.31
C ASP A 64 17.69 6.31 1.12
N ARG A 65 17.99 7.39 1.85
CA ARG A 65 17.26 8.64 1.81
C ARG A 65 18.25 9.81 1.64
N VAL A 66 18.01 10.62 0.64
CA VAL A 66 18.84 11.80 0.37
C VAL A 66 18.98 12.66 1.63
N GLY A 67 20.21 12.98 1.98
CA GLY A 67 20.55 13.78 3.17
C GLY A 67 20.56 13.00 4.49
N ARG A 68 20.48 11.66 4.45
CA ARG A 68 20.62 10.80 5.63
C ARG A 68 21.58 9.65 5.36
N ALA A 69 22.22 9.15 6.42
CA ALA A 69 23.05 7.96 6.30
C ALA A 69 22.19 6.73 5.90
N PRO A 70 22.65 5.91 4.95
CA PRO A 70 21.96 4.68 4.58
C PRO A 70 21.77 3.75 5.78
N ARG A 71 20.63 3.10 5.85
CA ARG A 71 20.31 2.13 6.91
C ARG A 71 20.15 0.76 6.30
N LYS A 72 20.73 -0.25 6.96
CA LYS A 72 20.52 -1.66 6.62
C LYS A 72 20.13 -2.42 7.88
N PHE A 73 19.13 -3.26 7.77
CA PHE A 73 18.69 -4.12 8.86
C PHE A 73 18.12 -5.44 8.33
N SER A 74 18.00 -6.41 9.23
CA SER A 74 17.47 -7.72 8.87
C SER A 74 16.06 -7.90 9.42
N LEU A 75 15.14 -8.36 8.58
CA LEU A 75 13.77 -8.73 8.94
C LEU A 75 13.72 -9.92 9.94
N LYS A 76 14.80 -10.68 10.08
CA LYS A 76 14.89 -11.73 11.13
C LYS A 76 14.76 -11.15 12.54
N ARG A 77 15.13 -9.88 12.71
CA ARG A 77 15.04 -9.14 13.99
C ARG A 77 13.75 -8.33 14.12
N ALA A 78 12.93 -8.30 13.07
CA ALA A 78 11.67 -7.58 13.00
C ALA A 78 10.64 -8.46 12.29
N PRO A 79 10.23 -9.60 12.90
CA PRO A 79 9.30 -10.55 12.28
C PRO A 79 7.96 -9.91 11.92
N GLU A 80 7.53 -8.89 12.65
CA GLU A 80 6.35 -8.09 12.37
C GLU A 80 6.44 -7.36 11.00
N LEU A 81 7.59 -6.74 10.70
CA LEU A 81 7.84 -6.12 9.40
C LEU A 81 7.93 -7.16 8.29
N ARG A 82 8.55 -8.31 8.58
CA ARG A 82 8.64 -9.41 7.62
C ARG A 82 7.27 -9.91 7.20
N SER A 83 6.38 -10.13 8.15
CA SER A 83 5.01 -10.57 7.89
C SER A 83 4.24 -9.54 7.05
N MET A 84 4.33 -8.25 7.41
CA MET A 84 3.70 -7.17 6.68
C MET A 84 4.20 -7.07 5.23
N LEU A 85 5.51 -7.08 5.05
CA LEU A 85 6.15 -6.98 3.72
C LEU A 85 5.91 -8.25 2.88
N GLY A 86 5.86 -9.42 3.52
CA GLY A 86 5.47 -10.67 2.89
C GLY A 86 4.05 -10.62 2.34
N GLY A 87 3.15 -9.94 3.05
CA GLY A 87 1.79 -9.64 2.58
C GLY A 87 1.77 -8.82 1.30
N PHE A 88 2.52 -7.74 1.25
CA PHE A 88 2.66 -6.90 0.06
C PHE A 88 3.29 -7.66 -1.10
N ALA A 89 4.38 -8.41 -0.86
CA ALA A 89 5.04 -9.22 -1.88
C ALA A 89 4.10 -10.26 -2.48
N ALA A 90 3.30 -10.92 -1.66
CA ALA A 90 2.34 -11.93 -2.11
C ALA A 90 1.24 -11.33 -2.99
N VAL A 91 0.78 -10.12 -2.69
CA VAL A 91 -0.23 -9.43 -3.50
C VAL A 91 0.35 -8.92 -4.80
N LEU A 92 1.52 -8.28 -4.78
CA LEU A 92 2.18 -7.72 -5.98
C LEU A 92 2.76 -8.83 -6.88
N GLY A 93 3.30 -9.89 -6.29
CA GLY A 93 3.89 -11.01 -7.00
C GLY A 93 2.93 -12.15 -7.33
N GLY A 94 1.64 -12.02 -6.98
CA GLY A 94 0.59 -13.03 -7.23
C GLY A 94 0.81 -14.38 -6.56
N GLY A 95 1.76 -14.47 -5.67
CA GLY A 95 1.99 -15.64 -4.83
C GLY A 95 1.16 -15.59 -3.55
N ARG A 96 0.56 -16.71 -3.14
CA ARG A 96 -0.06 -16.77 -1.80
C ARG A 96 0.97 -16.60 -0.69
N GLY A 97 2.27 -16.77 -0.99
CA GLY A 97 3.34 -16.66 -0.03
C GLY A 97 2.99 -17.33 1.31
N ASN A 98 3.49 -16.79 2.39
CA ASN A 98 3.14 -17.22 3.74
C ASN A 98 2.03 -16.35 4.37
N LEU A 99 1.18 -15.67 3.54
CA LEU A 99 0.10 -14.83 4.05
C LEU A 99 -0.77 -15.55 5.09
N ASP A 100 -1.17 -16.77 4.76
CA ASP A 100 -2.00 -17.61 5.63
C ASP A 100 -1.28 -18.04 6.93
N GLN A 101 0.03 -17.92 7.00
CA GLN A 101 0.79 -18.21 8.24
C GLN A 101 0.69 -17.03 9.21
N ASP A 102 0.81 -15.81 8.71
CA ASP A 102 0.92 -14.60 9.52
C ASP A 102 -0.40 -13.87 9.72
N PHE A 103 -1.36 -14.05 8.79
CA PHE A 103 -2.64 -13.33 8.80
C PHE A 103 -3.84 -14.27 8.68
N ASN A 104 -4.94 -13.88 9.30
CA ASN A 104 -6.26 -14.33 8.94
C ASN A 104 -6.67 -13.57 7.69
N VAL A 105 -6.98 -14.30 6.61
CA VAL A 105 -7.28 -13.73 5.31
C VAL A 105 -8.76 -13.91 5.01
N ALA A 106 -9.48 -12.81 4.79
CA ALA A 106 -10.85 -12.80 4.36
C ALA A 106 -10.95 -12.13 2.98
N ALA A 107 -11.48 -12.87 1.99
CA ALA A 107 -11.70 -12.36 0.65
C ALA A 107 -13.19 -12.23 0.38
N THR A 108 -13.63 -11.09 -0.16
CA THR A 108 -15.02 -10.80 -0.54
C THR A 108 -15.09 -10.16 -1.92
N GLY A 109 -16.26 -10.20 -2.53
CA GLY A 109 -16.51 -9.64 -3.85
C GLY A 109 -16.36 -10.62 -5.01
N THR A 110 -16.26 -10.08 -6.22
CA THR A 110 -16.15 -10.81 -7.49
C THR A 110 -14.82 -10.48 -8.18
N THR A 111 -14.58 -10.97 -9.40
CA THR A 111 -13.39 -10.59 -10.19
C THR A 111 -13.40 -9.11 -10.56
N GLU A 112 -14.61 -8.57 -10.81
CA GLU A 112 -14.81 -7.18 -11.20
C GLU A 112 -14.53 -6.22 -10.03
N GLN A 113 -14.81 -6.67 -8.80
CA GLN A 113 -14.57 -5.90 -7.60
C GLN A 113 -14.31 -6.83 -6.42
N TRP A 114 -13.15 -6.72 -5.84
CA TRP A 114 -12.71 -7.58 -4.76
C TRP A 114 -12.07 -6.79 -3.62
N LYS A 115 -12.18 -7.37 -2.44
CA LYS A 115 -11.58 -6.89 -1.20
C LYS A 115 -10.92 -8.04 -0.48
N LEU A 116 -9.69 -7.84 -0.06
CA LEU A 116 -8.92 -8.75 0.75
C LEU A 116 -8.61 -8.07 2.08
N ALA A 117 -9.11 -8.64 3.17
CA ALA A 117 -8.83 -8.16 4.52
C ALA A 117 -7.85 -9.12 5.21
N LEU A 118 -6.78 -8.57 5.75
CA LEU A 118 -5.71 -9.27 6.44
C LEU A 118 -5.67 -8.80 7.88
N THR A 119 -5.92 -9.71 8.83
CA THR A 119 -5.81 -9.42 10.26
C THR A 119 -4.66 -10.23 10.85
N PRO A 120 -3.68 -9.61 11.53
CA PRO A 120 -2.55 -10.31 12.11
C PRO A 120 -2.98 -11.42 13.06
N LYS A 121 -2.35 -12.59 12.96
CA LYS A 121 -2.53 -13.70 13.92
C LYS A 121 -1.69 -13.52 15.18
N SER A 122 -0.53 -12.87 15.02
CA SER A 122 0.41 -12.64 16.11
C SER A 122 0.10 -11.34 16.83
N ALA A 123 -0.01 -11.38 18.17
CA ALA A 123 -0.10 -10.18 18.99
C ALA A 123 1.11 -9.24 18.83
N GLN A 124 2.27 -9.78 18.48
CA GLN A 124 3.48 -9.00 18.22
C GLN A 124 3.31 -8.13 16.96
N VAL A 125 2.77 -8.68 15.87
CA VAL A 125 2.44 -7.93 14.65
C VAL A 125 1.29 -6.97 14.93
N GLY A 126 0.29 -7.39 15.71
CA GLY A 126 -0.87 -6.59 16.10
C GLY A 126 -0.54 -5.32 16.90
N LYS A 127 0.67 -5.21 17.48
CA LYS A 127 1.15 -3.97 18.11
C LYS A 127 1.42 -2.85 17.10
N TYR A 128 1.67 -3.20 15.84
CA TYR A 128 2.05 -2.25 14.79
C TYR A 128 1.00 -2.12 13.69
N VAL A 129 0.25 -3.20 13.44
CA VAL A 129 -0.76 -3.27 12.38
C VAL A 129 -2.02 -3.89 12.94
N ARG A 130 -3.13 -3.16 12.92
CA ARG A 130 -4.45 -3.67 13.30
C ARG A 130 -5.05 -4.50 12.16
N ASP A 131 -5.04 -3.95 10.96
CA ASP A 131 -5.51 -4.60 9.75
C ASP A 131 -4.86 -4.02 8.49
N ILE A 132 -4.84 -4.83 7.44
CA ILE A 132 -4.49 -4.42 6.08
C ILE A 132 -5.66 -4.77 5.18
N VAL A 133 -6.18 -3.79 4.45
CA VAL A 133 -7.25 -4.00 3.48
C VAL A 133 -6.73 -3.67 2.09
N ILE A 134 -6.84 -4.63 1.18
CA ILE A 134 -6.47 -4.46 -0.21
C ILE A 134 -7.72 -4.56 -1.04
N GLN A 135 -7.95 -3.57 -1.89
CA GLN A 135 -9.12 -3.48 -2.74
C GLN A 135 -8.69 -3.31 -4.20
N GLY A 136 -9.43 -3.93 -5.09
CA GLY A 136 -9.12 -3.85 -6.50
C GLY A 136 -10.30 -4.20 -7.40
N SER A 137 -10.08 -4.08 -8.68
CA SER A 137 -11.03 -4.42 -9.72
C SER A 137 -10.34 -5.09 -10.90
N GLN A 138 -11.03 -5.99 -11.58
CA GLN A 138 -10.55 -6.69 -12.78
C GLN A 138 -9.16 -7.34 -12.61
N GLY A 139 -8.90 -7.86 -11.41
CA GLY A 139 -7.60 -8.46 -11.10
C GLY A 139 -6.49 -7.47 -10.69
N GLU A 140 -6.73 -6.16 -10.79
CA GLU A 140 -5.76 -5.13 -10.47
C GLU A 140 -5.98 -4.54 -9.08
N PRO A 141 -4.94 -4.43 -8.21
CA PRO A 141 -5.05 -3.69 -6.97
C PRO A 141 -5.20 -2.19 -7.27
N ARG A 142 -6.04 -1.51 -6.49
CA ARG A 142 -6.27 -0.07 -6.57
C ARG A 142 -5.89 0.65 -5.29
N CYS A 143 -6.23 0.05 -4.16
CA CYS A 143 -6.01 0.63 -2.85
C CYS A 143 -5.40 -0.40 -1.89
N ILE A 144 -4.48 0.07 -1.08
CA ILE A 144 -3.93 -0.67 0.06
C ILE A 144 -4.08 0.23 1.28
N VAL A 145 -4.89 -0.20 2.24
CA VAL A 145 -5.13 0.53 3.49
C VAL A 145 -4.46 -0.24 4.61
N VAL A 146 -3.58 0.40 5.34
CA VAL A 146 -2.97 -0.14 6.55
C VAL A 146 -3.46 0.68 7.73
N THR A 147 -4.08 0.03 8.71
CA THR A 147 -4.55 0.67 9.94
C THR A 147 -3.70 0.21 11.12
N GLN A 148 -3.30 1.14 11.97
CA GLN A 148 -2.55 0.89 13.19
C GLN A 148 -3.48 0.82 14.42
N PRO A 149 -3.03 0.27 15.56
CA PRO A 149 -3.87 0.14 16.75
C PRO A 149 -4.37 1.46 17.34
N ASP A 150 -3.62 2.55 17.17
CA ASP A 150 -3.95 3.91 17.61
C ASP A 150 -4.84 4.70 16.62
N ASP A 151 -5.37 3.98 15.63
CA ASP A 151 -6.23 4.51 14.57
C ASP A 151 -5.50 5.41 13.55
N GLU A 152 -4.19 5.45 13.59
CA GLU A 152 -3.40 5.99 12.49
C GLU A 152 -3.56 5.11 11.24
N ALA A 153 -3.48 5.70 10.07
CA ALA A 153 -3.68 4.96 8.84
C ALA A 153 -2.78 5.45 7.71
N SER A 154 -2.46 4.52 6.83
CA SER A 154 -1.86 4.81 5.54
C SER A 154 -2.78 4.26 4.45
N ILE A 155 -3.17 5.11 3.51
CA ILE A 155 -3.98 4.73 2.35
C ILE A 155 -3.14 4.96 1.11
N MET A 156 -2.79 3.87 0.42
CA MET A 156 -1.99 3.89 -0.79
C MET A 156 -2.86 3.57 -1.99
N LEU A 157 -2.92 4.49 -2.95
CA LEU A 157 -3.46 4.27 -4.28
C LEU A 157 -2.35 3.71 -5.16
N VAL A 158 -2.64 2.68 -5.95
CA VAL A 158 -1.65 2.02 -6.82
C VAL A 158 -2.15 1.91 -8.26
N GLY A 159 -1.22 1.82 -9.20
CA GLY A 159 -1.53 1.70 -10.63
C GLY A 159 -2.32 2.90 -11.15
N ALA A 160 -3.35 2.65 -11.93
CA ALA A 160 -4.20 3.70 -12.47
C ALA A 160 -4.87 4.57 -11.39
N ALA A 161 -5.14 4.03 -10.20
CA ALA A 161 -5.69 4.81 -9.10
C ALA A 161 -4.70 5.87 -8.58
N ALA A 162 -3.39 5.66 -8.73
CA ALA A 162 -2.37 6.63 -8.33
C ALA A 162 -2.34 7.89 -9.20
N GLU A 163 -2.99 7.88 -10.37
CA GLU A 163 -3.13 9.05 -11.25
C GLU A 163 -4.20 10.03 -10.76
N THR A 164 -4.97 9.64 -9.71
CA THR A 164 -6.00 10.49 -9.13
C THR A 164 -5.40 11.79 -8.58
N LYS A 165 -5.94 12.92 -9.02
CA LYS A 165 -5.55 14.23 -8.50
C LYS A 165 -6.09 14.40 -7.07
N LEU A 166 -5.19 14.38 -6.11
CA LEU A 166 -5.53 14.65 -4.72
C LEU A 166 -5.41 16.14 -4.43
N THR A 167 -6.45 16.72 -3.84
CA THR A 167 -6.45 18.12 -3.38
C THR A 167 -6.16 18.14 -1.89
N ALA A 168 -5.09 18.79 -1.48
CA ALA A 168 -4.72 18.91 -0.07
C ALA A 168 -5.62 19.95 0.66
N PRO A 169 -5.96 19.69 1.94
CA PRO A 169 -5.70 18.49 2.70
C PRO A 169 -6.61 17.33 2.26
N VAL A 170 -6.04 16.14 2.11
CA VAL A 170 -6.81 14.96 1.68
C VAL A 170 -7.59 14.39 2.87
N ALA A 171 -8.92 14.48 2.85
CA ALA A 171 -9.76 13.93 3.89
C ALA A 171 -9.72 12.39 3.88
N ARG A 172 -9.57 11.77 5.07
CA ARG A 172 -9.48 10.31 5.21
C ARG A 172 -10.74 9.61 4.71
N ASP A 173 -11.91 10.14 5.10
CA ASP A 173 -13.21 9.55 4.74
C ASP A 173 -13.46 9.59 3.23
N TRP A 174 -13.07 10.69 2.59
CA TRP A 174 -13.16 10.80 1.14
C TRP A 174 -12.28 9.74 0.45
N LEU A 175 -11.02 9.60 0.89
CA LEU A 175 -10.09 8.64 0.28
C LEU A 175 -10.49 7.19 0.56
N SER A 176 -11.02 6.91 1.76
CA SER A 176 -11.59 5.59 2.08
C SER A 176 -12.80 5.28 1.21
N GLY A 177 -13.72 6.24 1.04
CA GLY A 177 -14.87 6.12 0.16
C GLY A 177 -14.48 5.92 -1.31
N PHE A 178 -13.40 6.57 -1.77
CA PHE A 178 -12.83 6.34 -3.09
C PHE A 178 -12.36 4.89 -3.27
N CYS A 179 -11.71 4.33 -2.27
CA CYS A 179 -11.26 2.94 -2.29
C CYS A 179 -12.44 1.95 -2.26
N ASP A 180 -13.51 2.26 -1.53
CA ASP A 180 -14.71 1.43 -1.43
C ASP A 180 -15.64 1.55 -2.66
N SER A 181 -15.54 2.66 -3.41
CA SER A 181 -16.43 2.92 -4.55
C SER A 181 -16.02 2.11 -5.79
N GLN A 182 -17.02 1.65 -6.54
CA GLN A 182 -16.83 0.96 -7.81
C GLN A 182 -16.53 1.90 -8.98
N ALA A 183 -16.87 3.17 -8.84
CA ALA A 183 -16.76 4.15 -9.91
C ALA A 183 -15.37 4.76 -9.96
N ALA A 184 -14.86 4.96 -11.19
CA ALA A 184 -13.84 5.98 -11.40
C ALA A 184 -14.35 7.30 -10.81
N PRO A 185 -13.52 8.09 -10.10
CA PRO A 185 -14.02 9.30 -9.48
C PRO A 185 -14.59 10.21 -10.56
N ASN A 186 -15.89 10.49 -10.49
CA ASN A 186 -16.43 11.65 -11.15
C ASN A 186 -15.72 12.86 -10.50
N LEU A 187 -14.76 13.43 -11.22
CA LEU A 187 -14.18 14.71 -10.83
C LEU A 187 -15.37 15.67 -10.58
N PRO A 188 -15.41 16.36 -9.43
CA PRO A 188 -16.39 17.41 -9.25
C PRO A 188 -16.22 18.37 -10.42
N SER A 189 -17.28 18.53 -11.21
CA SER A 189 -17.33 19.51 -12.29
C SER A 189 -16.97 20.87 -11.71
N SER A 190 -15.94 21.49 -12.25
CA SER A 190 -15.57 22.87 -11.89
C SER A 190 -16.80 23.74 -11.85
N PRO A 191 -16.99 24.58 -10.83
CA PRO A 191 -18.12 25.50 -10.78
C PRO A 191 -18.05 26.37 -12.04
N LYS A 192 -19.13 26.34 -12.83
CA LYS A 192 -19.27 27.21 -13.99
C LYS A 192 -19.14 28.65 -13.49
N SER A 193 -18.11 29.35 -13.95
CA SER A 193 -17.99 30.78 -13.75
C SER A 193 -19.24 31.41 -14.38
N LYS A 194 -20.11 31.98 -13.55
CA LYS A 194 -21.15 32.88 -14.01
C LYS A 194 -20.45 34.16 -14.48
N GLY A 195 -20.52 34.40 -15.79
CA GLY A 195 -20.21 35.71 -16.36
C GLY A 195 -21.27 36.73 -15.98
#